data_53aaf2c508a9c5908211558ec7e25dd2
#
_entry.id   53aaf2c508a9c5908211558ec7e25dd2
#
_cell.length_a   1.000
_cell.length_b   1.000
_cell.length_c   1.000
_cell.angle_alpha   90.00
_cell.angle_beta   90.00
_cell.angle_gamma   90.00
#
_symmetry.space_group_name_H-M   'P 1'
#
loop_
_entity.id
_entity.type
_entity.pdbx_description
1 polymer ?
#
loop_
_entity_poly.entity_id
_entity_poly.type
_entity_poly.pdbx_seq_one_letter_code
_entity_poly.pdbx_strand_id
1 'polypeptide(L)'
;MGRSSRPAFRLQSKDRQQCISEAEDWFIDALEEWRVKKNIDRFTLLGHSLGGYMAVAYALKYPGHLNKLVLASPVGVPEDPRAVNAELPDPSESTIANEITQDQEEDIKKASNPQIPERAKVGDNNNFMNARKHREEAAHDASDSPPPRRPLYKVFAYLWDANISPFSLVRWSGPFGPRLVSGWTSRRFSHLSTEESQALHTYAYSLMRQKGSGEYVLPYVLAPGAFARSPLIRRIAGVGRQLLPPVDSSKVNGVSSSEQRERGIPIVFIYGENDWMDVAGGFAAEQKLKEERERILAKASLEEWSEDQGSAKVLIVRKAGHHVYLDGWEEFNKVMRAELQDTSNSR
;
A
#
# COMPACT_ATOMS: atom_id res chain seq x y z
N MET A 1 -5.95 -12.65 -1.55
CA MET A 1 -7.07 -13.01 -0.64
C MET A 1 -8.30 -13.33 -1.47
N GLY A 2 -9.36 -12.62 -1.52
CA GLY A 2 -10.49 -12.88 -2.40
C GLY A 2 -11.17 -14.26 -2.22
N ARG A 3 -11.57 -14.87 -3.31
CA ARG A 3 -12.26 -16.17 -3.35
C ARG A 3 -11.35 -17.39 -3.60
N SER A 4 -10.04 -17.20 -3.60
CA SER A 4 -9.08 -18.31 -3.70
C SER A 4 -9.12 -19.22 -2.46
N SER A 5 -8.34 -20.29 -2.48
CA SER A 5 -8.09 -21.08 -1.28
C SER A 5 -7.62 -20.18 -0.14
N ARG A 6 -8.05 -20.47 1.08
CA ARG A 6 -7.75 -19.64 2.26
C ARG A 6 -6.90 -20.45 3.24
N PRO A 7 -5.60 -20.64 2.93
CA PRO A 7 -4.70 -21.36 3.82
C PRO A 7 -4.57 -20.61 5.15
N ALA A 8 -4.34 -21.36 6.22
CA ALA A 8 -4.08 -20.77 7.52
C ALA A 8 -2.68 -20.14 7.51
N PHE A 9 -2.60 -18.88 7.93
CA PHE A 9 -1.32 -18.23 8.21
C PHE A 9 -0.78 -18.71 9.56
N ARG A 10 0.48 -19.10 9.61
CA ARG A 10 1.18 -19.49 10.84
C ARG A 10 2.62 -19.01 10.74
N LEU A 11 3.10 -18.31 11.76
CA LEU A 11 4.50 -17.96 11.92
C LEU A 11 5.28 -19.13 12.49
N GLN A 12 6.53 -19.24 12.06
CA GLN A 12 7.50 -20.21 12.58
C GLN A 12 8.45 -19.55 13.57
N SER A 13 8.80 -18.29 13.32
CA SER A 13 9.72 -17.52 14.14
C SER A 13 9.01 -16.77 15.28
N LYS A 14 9.80 -16.42 16.30
CA LYS A 14 9.44 -15.48 17.37
C LYS A 14 10.23 -14.16 17.25
N ASP A 15 11.27 -14.14 16.43
CA ASP A 15 12.02 -12.91 16.14
C ASP A 15 11.19 -11.96 15.29
N ARG A 16 11.14 -10.68 15.72
CA ARG A 16 10.28 -9.67 15.09
C ARG A 16 10.61 -9.46 13.62
N GLN A 17 11.90 -9.37 13.27
CA GLN A 17 12.30 -9.14 11.89
C GLN A 17 11.99 -10.35 11.00
N GLN A 18 12.19 -11.54 11.52
CA GLN A 18 11.83 -12.77 10.83
C GLN A 18 10.32 -12.90 10.66
N CYS A 19 9.52 -12.53 11.68
CA CYS A 19 8.06 -12.49 11.57
C CYS A 19 7.57 -11.57 10.44
N ILE A 20 8.23 -10.41 10.24
CA ILE A 20 7.91 -9.50 9.12
C ILE A 20 8.24 -10.19 7.79
N SER A 21 9.43 -10.77 7.65
CA SER A 21 9.80 -11.49 6.42
C SER A 21 8.87 -12.66 6.12
N GLU A 22 8.55 -13.51 7.11
CA GLU A 22 7.61 -14.62 6.94
C GLU A 22 6.22 -14.14 6.53
N ALA A 23 5.78 -12.98 7.06
CA ALA A 23 4.51 -12.37 6.72
C ALA A 23 4.49 -11.81 5.28
N GLU A 24 5.57 -11.20 4.83
CA GLU A 24 5.74 -10.77 3.44
C GLU A 24 5.80 -11.99 2.51
N ASP A 25 6.63 -12.95 2.84
CA ASP A 25 6.88 -14.17 2.06
C ASP A 25 5.60 -14.96 1.82
N TRP A 26 4.73 -15.05 2.80
CA TRP A 26 3.46 -15.76 2.68
C TRP A 26 2.60 -15.27 1.50
N PHE A 27 2.68 -13.98 1.14
CA PHE A 27 1.97 -13.43 -0.02
C PHE A 27 2.81 -13.51 -1.30
N ILE A 28 4.08 -13.08 -1.21
CA ILE A 28 4.89 -12.90 -2.41
C ILE A 28 5.37 -14.22 -3.00
N ASP A 29 5.61 -15.24 -2.17
CA ASP A 29 5.94 -16.59 -2.64
C ASP A 29 4.78 -17.24 -3.38
N ALA A 30 3.54 -17.01 -2.92
CA ALA A 30 2.35 -17.48 -3.63
C ALA A 30 2.19 -16.81 -5.01
N LEU A 31 2.57 -15.53 -5.14
CA LEU A 31 2.58 -14.83 -6.43
C LEU A 31 3.67 -15.42 -7.35
N GLU A 32 4.86 -15.65 -6.81
CA GLU A 32 5.96 -16.24 -7.58
C GLU A 32 5.62 -17.67 -8.04
N GLU A 33 5.08 -18.49 -7.16
CA GLU A 33 4.62 -19.83 -7.52
C GLU A 33 3.59 -19.79 -8.66
N TRP A 34 2.65 -18.84 -8.62
CA TRP A 34 1.68 -18.63 -9.68
C TRP A 34 2.36 -18.19 -10.98
N ARG A 35 3.32 -17.25 -10.94
CA ARG A 35 4.08 -16.79 -12.10
C ARG A 35 4.78 -17.96 -12.79
N VAL A 36 5.50 -18.75 -12.00
CA VAL A 36 6.24 -19.94 -12.50
C VAL A 36 5.28 -20.95 -13.13
N LYS A 37 4.18 -21.29 -12.44
CA LYS A 37 3.15 -22.22 -12.98
C LYS A 37 2.49 -21.74 -14.26
N LYS A 38 2.43 -20.42 -14.48
CA LYS A 38 1.88 -19.81 -15.69
C LYS A 38 2.92 -19.60 -16.79
N ASN A 39 4.18 -19.94 -16.56
CA ASN A 39 5.29 -19.70 -17.47
C ASN A 39 5.39 -18.23 -17.90
N ILE A 40 5.16 -17.30 -16.95
CA ILE A 40 5.29 -15.87 -17.19
C ILE A 40 6.74 -15.50 -16.88
N ASP A 41 7.48 -15.06 -17.90
CA ASP A 41 8.87 -14.63 -17.71
C ASP A 41 8.92 -13.28 -17.00
N ARG A 42 8.30 -12.25 -17.60
CA ARG A 42 8.25 -10.89 -17.06
C ARG A 42 6.85 -10.30 -17.19
N PHE A 43 6.50 -9.42 -16.25
CA PHE A 43 5.18 -8.76 -16.23
C PHE A 43 5.23 -7.36 -15.62
N THR A 44 4.19 -6.57 -15.84
CA THR A 44 3.94 -5.33 -15.10
C THR A 44 3.12 -5.67 -13.86
N LEU A 45 3.62 -5.27 -12.69
CA LEU A 45 2.94 -5.49 -11.41
C LEU A 45 2.28 -4.20 -10.94
N LEU A 46 0.96 -4.25 -10.74
CA LEU A 46 0.20 -3.19 -10.09
C LEU A 46 -0.23 -3.67 -8.70
N GLY A 47 0.11 -2.89 -7.68
CA GLY A 47 -0.33 -3.12 -6.31
C GLY A 47 -1.04 -1.90 -5.72
N HIS A 48 -2.21 -2.11 -5.11
CA HIS A 48 -2.96 -1.07 -4.40
C HIS A 48 -2.81 -1.24 -2.88
N SER A 49 -2.58 -0.15 -2.18
CA SER A 49 -2.51 -0.12 -0.72
C SER A 49 -1.51 -1.15 -0.18
N LEU A 50 -1.94 -2.13 0.63
CA LEU A 50 -1.10 -3.25 1.08
C LEU A 50 -0.51 -4.04 -0.10
N GLY A 51 -1.24 -4.16 -1.21
CA GLY A 51 -0.73 -4.77 -2.44
C GLY A 51 0.46 -4.01 -3.02
N GLY A 52 0.50 -2.68 -2.88
CA GLY A 52 1.66 -1.85 -3.25
C GLY A 52 2.88 -2.13 -2.38
N TYR A 53 2.69 -2.26 -1.08
CA TYR A 53 3.73 -2.69 -0.16
C TYR A 53 4.29 -4.07 -0.53
N MET A 54 3.41 -5.05 -0.76
CA MET A 54 3.82 -6.40 -1.16
C MET A 54 4.47 -6.45 -2.54
N ALA A 55 4.09 -5.57 -3.46
CA ALA A 55 4.69 -5.46 -4.78
C ALA A 55 6.16 -4.98 -4.71
N VAL A 56 6.48 -4.07 -3.79
CA VAL A 56 7.87 -3.68 -3.50
C VAL A 56 8.63 -4.83 -2.86
N ALA A 57 8.05 -5.53 -1.88
CA ALA A 57 8.67 -6.71 -1.27
C ALA A 57 8.96 -7.81 -2.31
N TYR A 58 8.02 -8.04 -3.24
CA TYR A 58 8.19 -8.97 -4.36
C TYR A 58 9.35 -8.54 -5.26
N ALA A 59 9.41 -7.28 -5.67
CA ALA A 59 10.48 -6.77 -6.54
C ALA A 59 11.88 -6.91 -5.93
N LEU A 60 11.98 -6.82 -4.59
CA LEU A 60 13.23 -7.00 -3.87
C LEU A 60 13.65 -8.46 -3.72
N LYS A 61 12.68 -9.37 -3.52
CA LYS A 61 12.95 -10.80 -3.30
C LYS A 61 13.12 -11.58 -4.60
N TYR A 62 12.36 -11.21 -5.63
CA TYR A 62 12.32 -11.90 -6.93
C TYR A 62 12.72 -10.96 -8.07
N PRO A 63 14.02 -10.60 -8.16
CA PRO A 63 14.51 -9.69 -9.19
C PRO A 63 14.43 -10.27 -10.61
N GLY A 64 14.39 -9.39 -11.61
CA GLY A 64 14.44 -9.76 -13.02
C GLY A 64 13.09 -10.08 -13.67
N HIS A 65 12.01 -10.15 -12.89
CA HIS A 65 10.67 -10.55 -13.40
C HIS A 65 9.71 -9.39 -13.63
N LEU A 66 10.10 -8.16 -13.34
CA LEU A 66 9.24 -7.00 -13.57
C LEU A 66 9.69 -6.17 -14.77
N ASN A 67 8.73 -5.80 -15.62
CA ASN A 67 8.92 -4.79 -16.67
C ASN A 67 8.67 -3.38 -16.12
N LYS A 68 7.69 -3.26 -15.22
CA LYS A 68 7.28 -2.00 -14.59
C LYS A 68 6.57 -2.30 -13.27
N LEU A 69 6.74 -1.43 -12.29
CA LEU A 69 6.07 -1.47 -11.01
C LEU A 69 5.13 -0.27 -10.87
N VAL A 70 3.84 -0.53 -10.67
CA VAL A 70 2.82 0.51 -10.46
C VAL A 70 2.26 0.39 -9.04
N LEU A 71 2.39 1.44 -8.26
CA LEU A 71 2.04 1.50 -6.85
C LEU A 71 0.88 2.48 -6.67
N ALA A 72 -0.35 1.96 -6.61
CA ALA A 72 -1.55 2.75 -6.38
C ALA A 72 -1.78 2.92 -4.88
N SER A 73 -1.69 4.14 -4.37
CA SER A 73 -1.88 4.48 -2.95
C SER A 73 -1.16 3.51 -2.00
N PRO A 74 0.13 3.23 -2.20
CA PRO A 74 0.85 2.20 -1.44
C PRO A 74 0.93 2.56 0.04
N VAL A 75 0.64 1.58 0.92
CA VAL A 75 0.79 1.73 2.37
C VAL A 75 2.24 1.56 2.80
N GLY A 76 2.62 2.22 3.90
CA GLY A 76 3.90 2.00 4.57
C GLY A 76 5.12 2.54 3.84
N VAL A 77 4.95 3.56 2.99
CA VAL A 77 6.08 4.24 2.33
C VAL A 77 6.91 5.02 3.33
N PRO A 78 6.35 5.99 4.10
CA PRO A 78 7.12 6.76 5.07
C PRO A 78 7.46 5.95 6.33
N GLU A 79 8.45 6.42 7.05
CA GLU A 79 8.69 5.97 8.42
C GLU A 79 7.62 6.52 9.36
N ASP A 80 7.28 5.75 10.39
CA ASP A 80 6.46 6.28 11.49
C ASP A 80 7.25 7.39 12.21
N PRO A 81 6.78 8.63 12.20
CA PRO A 81 7.50 9.74 12.84
C PRO A 81 7.61 9.57 14.36
N ARG A 82 6.83 8.67 14.96
CA ARG A 82 6.86 8.37 16.40
C ARG A 82 7.74 7.16 16.72
N ALA A 83 8.15 6.37 15.74
CA ALA A 83 8.98 5.17 15.94
C ALA A 83 10.43 5.51 16.31
N VAL A 84 10.90 6.73 16.04
CA VAL A 84 12.30 7.13 16.20
C VAL A 84 12.72 7.21 17.68
N ASN A 85 11.77 7.30 18.62
CA ASN A 85 12.05 7.54 20.05
C ASN A 85 11.44 6.50 21.00
N ALA A 86 10.92 5.37 20.54
CA ALA A 86 10.28 4.40 21.41
C ALA A 86 10.74 2.96 21.11
N GLU A 87 11.14 2.23 22.15
CA GLU A 87 11.36 0.77 22.08
C GLU A 87 10.12 -0.02 21.61
N LEU A 88 8.94 0.57 21.75
CA LEU A 88 7.67 0.14 21.18
C LEU A 88 6.88 1.38 20.77
N PRO A 89 6.72 1.65 19.46
CA PRO A 89 5.84 2.73 19.04
C PRO A 89 4.40 2.42 19.49
N ASP A 90 3.84 3.31 20.28
CA ASP A 90 2.42 3.30 20.55
C ASP A 90 1.66 3.46 19.21
N PRO A 91 0.80 2.55 18.86
CA PRO A 91 0.14 2.57 17.58
C PRO A 91 -0.82 3.76 17.49
N SER A 92 -0.59 4.68 16.57
CA SER A 92 -1.57 5.68 16.17
C SER A 92 -2.47 5.06 15.11
N GLU A 93 -3.74 5.12 15.28
CA GLU A 93 -4.88 4.82 14.41
C GLU A 93 -4.65 3.84 13.22
N SER A 94 -5.39 2.74 13.16
CA SER A 94 -5.27 1.74 12.10
C SER A 94 -6.03 2.16 10.83
N THR A 95 -5.58 1.68 9.69
CA THR A 95 -6.17 1.88 8.37
C THR A 95 -7.69 1.65 8.35
N ILE A 96 -8.13 0.51 8.88
CA ILE A 96 -9.55 0.13 8.92
C ILE A 96 -10.28 0.90 10.03
N ALA A 97 -9.61 1.17 11.16
CA ALA A 97 -10.21 1.98 12.22
C ALA A 97 -10.33 3.45 11.81
N ASN A 98 -9.38 4.00 11.05
CA ASN A 98 -9.49 5.35 10.53
C ASN A 98 -10.62 5.48 9.52
N GLU A 99 -10.78 4.51 8.60
CA GLU A 99 -11.93 4.49 7.70
C GLU A 99 -13.25 4.40 8.47
N ILE A 100 -13.33 3.56 9.52
CA ILE A 100 -14.55 3.42 10.35
C ILE A 100 -14.74 4.62 11.27
N THR A 101 -13.68 5.21 11.82
CA THR A 101 -13.76 6.33 12.78
C THR A 101 -14.04 7.66 12.09
N GLN A 102 -13.49 7.89 10.90
CA GLN A 102 -13.84 9.06 10.07
C GLN A 102 -15.33 9.06 9.73
N ASP A 103 -15.86 7.92 9.32
CA ASP A 103 -17.27 7.76 9.03
C ASP A 103 -18.17 8.05 10.27
N GLN A 104 -17.72 7.60 11.46
CA GLN A 104 -18.45 7.88 12.71
C GLN A 104 -18.34 9.33 13.17
N GLU A 105 -17.19 9.98 13.02
CA GLU A 105 -17.05 11.41 13.36
C GLU A 105 -17.86 12.31 12.42
N GLU A 106 -17.96 11.98 11.14
CA GLU A 106 -18.84 12.68 10.21
C GLU A 106 -20.33 12.50 10.57
N ASP A 107 -20.74 11.30 10.94
CA ASP A 107 -22.12 11.03 11.36
C ASP A 107 -22.49 11.74 12.67
N ILE A 108 -21.56 11.83 13.63
CA ILE A 108 -21.75 12.57 14.88
C ILE A 108 -21.82 14.09 14.60
N LYS A 109 -20.96 14.60 13.71
CA LYS A 109 -21.00 16.02 13.31
C LYS A 109 -22.26 16.37 12.54
N LYS A 110 -22.75 15.48 11.67
CA LYS A 110 -24.03 15.64 10.94
C LYS A 110 -25.24 15.59 11.89
N ALA A 111 -25.22 14.70 12.87
CA ALA A 111 -26.30 14.58 13.86
C ALA A 111 -26.34 15.76 14.85
N SER A 112 -25.21 16.38 15.15
CA SER A 112 -25.11 17.50 16.09
C SER A 112 -25.33 18.88 15.46
N ASN A 113 -25.32 19.00 14.13
CA ASN A 113 -25.56 20.30 13.46
C ASN A 113 -26.23 20.15 12.08
N PRO A 114 -27.57 20.02 12.03
CA PRO A 114 -28.33 19.79 10.79
C PRO A 114 -28.40 20.98 9.83
N GLN A 115 -27.80 22.13 10.13
CA GLN A 115 -27.91 23.36 9.34
C GLN A 115 -26.64 23.75 8.53
N ILE A 116 -25.65 22.88 8.37
CA ILE A 116 -24.48 23.19 7.53
C ILE A 116 -24.87 22.98 6.06
N PRO A 117 -24.85 24.03 5.19
CA PRO A 117 -25.16 23.89 3.77
C PRO A 117 -24.17 22.96 3.06
N GLU A 118 -24.64 22.21 2.09
CA GLU A 118 -23.87 21.25 1.29
C GLU A 118 -22.58 21.82 0.65
N ARG A 119 -22.53 23.14 0.46
CA ARG A 119 -21.37 23.86 -0.09
C ARG A 119 -20.17 23.98 0.86
N ALA A 120 -20.35 23.76 2.16
CA ALA A 120 -19.26 23.79 3.15
C ALA A 120 -18.45 22.48 3.20
N LYS A 121 -18.89 21.45 2.48
CA LYS A 121 -18.22 20.14 2.44
C LYS A 121 -16.97 20.07 1.53
N VAL A 122 -16.63 21.16 0.84
CA VAL A 122 -15.45 21.24 -0.07
C VAL A 122 -14.16 21.59 0.68
N GLY A 123 -14.21 21.80 1.98
CA GLY A 123 -13.04 21.94 2.85
C GLY A 123 -12.61 20.61 3.45
N ASP A 124 -12.36 19.62 2.60
CA ASP A 124 -11.93 18.29 3.03
C ASP A 124 -10.54 18.37 3.66
N ASN A 125 -10.45 18.13 4.97
CA ASN A 125 -9.20 18.11 5.73
C ASN A 125 -8.24 17.00 5.29
N ASN A 126 -8.64 16.15 4.35
CA ASN A 126 -7.86 15.05 3.77
C ASN A 126 -7.19 15.41 2.43
N ASN A 127 -7.34 16.63 1.94
CA ASN A 127 -6.64 17.07 0.73
C ASN A 127 -5.15 17.23 1.04
N PHE A 128 -4.29 16.55 0.29
CA PHE A 128 -2.83 16.62 0.38
C PHE A 128 -2.29 18.06 0.46
N MET A 129 -2.84 18.98 -0.34
CA MET A 129 -2.44 20.37 -0.36
C MET A 129 -2.81 21.10 0.94
N ASN A 130 -3.97 20.77 1.53
CA ASN A 130 -4.39 21.31 2.81
C ASN A 130 -3.62 20.67 3.97
N ALA A 131 -3.39 19.36 3.94
CA ALA A 131 -2.58 18.66 4.93
C ALA A 131 -1.14 19.19 4.98
N ARG A 132 -0.55 19.53 3.83
CA ARG A 132 0.77 20.17 3.75
C ARG A 132 0.76 21.56 4.37
N LYS A 133 -0.26 22.38 4.04
CA LYS A 133 -0.42 23.74 4.62
C LYS A 133 -0.60 23.71 6.13
N HIS A 134 -1.43 22.82 6.65
CA HIS A 134 -1.62 22.63 8.09
C HIS A 134 -0.37 22.06 8.77
N ARG A 135 0.44 21.26 8.10
CA ARG A 135 1.71 20.76 8.63
C ARG A 135 2.78 21.86 8.71
N GLU A 136 2.83 22.74 7.72
CA GLU A 136 3.71 23.92 7.71
C GLU A 136 3.28 24.95 8.78
N GLU A 137 1.95 25.15 8.97
CA GLU A 137 1.39 26.01 10.02
C GLU A 137 1.60 25.40 11.43
N ALA A 138 1.41 24.10 11.61
CA ALA A 138 1.64 23.39 12.88
C ALA A 138 3.11 23.28 13.27
N ALA A 139 4.03 23.30 12.32
CA ALA A 139 5.47 23.36 12.60
C ALA A 139 5.89 24.73 13.15
N HIS A 140 5.13 25.77 12.92
CA HIS A 140 5.33 27.11 13.49
C HIS A 140 4.76 27.27 14.92
N ASP A 141 3.78 26.41 15.30
CA ASP A 141 3.06 26.51 16.58
C ASP A 141 3.35 25.32 17.54
N ALA A 142 4.47 24.64 17.36
CA ALA A 142 4.84 23.47 18.15
C ALA A 142 5.02 23.79 19.64
N SER A 143 3.92 23.77 20.38
CA SER A 143 3.92 23.50 21.82
C SER A 143 3.90 21.97 22.04
N ASP A 144 4.89 21.50 22.76
CA ASP A 144 5.40 20.14 22.96
C ASP A 144 4.47 19.19 23.76
N SER A 145 3.20 19.09 23.45
CA SER A 145 2.33 18.12 24.11
C SER A 145 1.50 17.29 23.10
N PRO A 146 1.68 15.96 23.08
CA PRO A 146 0.86 15.10 22.24
C PRO A 146 -0.62 15.16 22.68
N PRO A 147 -1.58 15.14 21.73
CA PRO A 147 -3.00 15.18 22.06
C PRO A 147 -3.40 13.98 22.94
N PRO A 148 -4.37 14.17 23.87
CA PRO A 148 -4.78 13.13 24.81
C PRO A 148 -5.39 11.93 24.06
N ARG A 149 -4.88 10.73 24.36
CA ARG A 149 -5.30 9.47 23.73
C ARG A 149 -6.70 9.06 24.19
N ARG A 150 -7.60 8.80 23.23
CA ARG A 150 -8.94 8.30 23.51
C ARG A 150 -8.89 6.85 24.04
N PRO A 151 -9.69 6.48 25.06
CA PRO A 151 -9.64 5.14 25.67
C PRO A 151 -9.95 3.98 24.71
N LEU A 152 -10.80 4.21 23.70
CA LEU A 152 -11.13 3.23 22.66
C LEU A 152 -9.91 2.81 21.81
N TYR A 153 -8.94 3.68 21.66
CA TYR A 153 -7.72 3.39 20.93
C TYR A 153 -6.87 2.28 21.59
N LYS A 154 -6.74 2.29 22.92
CA LYS A 154 -5.99 1.25 23.65
C LYS A 154 -6.62 -0.13 23.45
N VAL A 155 -7.95 -0.20 23.44
CA VAL A 155 -8.68 -1.45 23.20
C VAL A 155 -8.43 -1.94 21.78
N PHE A 156 -8.46 -1.04 20.81
CA PHE A 156 -8.22 -1.39 19.41
C PHE A 156 -6.78 -1.88 19.21
N ALA A 157 -5.80 -1.16 19.74
CA ALA A 157 -4.39 -1.56 19.66
C ALA A 157 -4.16 -2.94 20.29
N TYR A 158 -4.77 -3.21 21.45
CA TYR A 158 -4.73 -4.53 22.08
C TYR A 158 -5.34 -5.63 21.19
N LEU A 159 -6.50 -5.36 20.57
CA LEU A 159 -7.14 -6.32 19.66
C LEU A 159 -6.29 -6.58 18.41
N TRP A 160 -5.64 -5.54 17.90
CA TRP A 160 -4.73 -5.64 16.76
C TRP A 160 -3.50 -6.50 17.11
N ASP A 161 -2.83 -6.21 18.21
CA ASP A 161 -1.67 -6.97 18.66
C ASP A 161 -2.04 -8.42 19.07
N ALA A 162 -3.27 -8.63 19.59
CA ALA A 162 -3.84 -9.95 19.81
C ALA A 162 -4.25 -10.67 18.52
N ASN A 163 -4.00 -10.07 17.35
CA ASN A 163 -4.34 -10.60 16.02
C ASN A 163 -5.83 -10.93 15.84
N ILE A 164 -6.70 -10.12 16.47
CA ILE A 164 -8.15 -10.24 16.31
C ILE A 164 -8.56 -9.41 15.10
N SER A 165 -8.89 -10.10 14.01
CA SER A 165 -9.28 -9.45 12.77
C SER A 165 -10.60 -8.67 12.91
N PRO A 166 -10.70 -7.42 12.42
CA PRO A 166 -11.96 -6.67 12.35
C PRO A 166 -13.06 -7.41 11.58
N PHE A 167 -12.69 -8.21 10.58
CA PHE A 167 -13.64 -9.05 9.84
C PHE A 167 -14.27 -10.16 10.69
N SER A 168 -13.69 -10.47 11.84
CA SER A 168 -14.28 -11.39 12.82
C SER A 168 -15.62 -10.86 13.34
N LEU A 169 -15.77 -9.55 13.48
CA LEU A 169 -17.05 -8.93 13.88
C LEU A 169 -18.15 -9.23 12.87
N VAL A 170 -17.84 -9.14 11.56
CA VAL A 170 -18.81 -9.48 10.50
C VAL A 170 -19.15 -10.97 10.53
N ARG A 171 -18.18 -11.84 10.81
CA ARG A 171 -18.41 -13.29 10.91
C ARG A 171 -19.24 -13.68 12.14
N TRP A 172 -19.01 -13.01 13.27
CA TRP A 172 -19.72 -13.29 14.53
C TRP A 172 -21.12 -12.65 14.59
N SER A 173 -21.37 -11.60 13.80
CA SER A 173 -22.66 -10.91 13.79
C SER A 173 -23.81 -11.69 13.15
N GLY A 174 -23.53 -12.87 12.57
CA GLY A 174 -24.54 -13.75 11.99
C GLY A 174 -25.44 -13.02 10.97
N PRO A 175 -26.78 -12.95 11.21
CA PRO A 175 -27.72 -12.34 10.27
C PRO A 175 -27.56 -10.82 10.14
N PHE A 176 -26.87 -10.16 11.06
CA PHE A 176 -26.59 -8.71 11.01
C PHE A 176 -25.36 -8.37 10.17
N GLY A 177 -24.54 -9.35 9.78
CA GLY A 177 -23.34 -9.15 8.98
C GLY A 177 -23.56 -8.38 7.68
N PRO A 178 -24.58 -8.69 6.86
CA PRO A 178 -24.88 -7.92 5.65
C PRO A 178 -25.15 -6.45 5.93
N ARG A 179 -25.88 -6.15 7.02
CA ARG A 179 -26.24 -4.78 7.41
C ARG A 179 -25.00 -3.97 7.86
N LEU A 180 -24.06 -4.59 8.58
CA LEU A 180 -22.81 -3.95 8.95
C LEU A 180 -21.99 -3.58 7.72
N VAL A 181 -21.85 -4.52 6.78
CA VAL A 181 -21.09 -4.29 5.54
C VAL A 181 -21.77 -3.28 4.65
N SER A 182 -23.13 -3.32 4.46
CA SER A 182 -23.82 -2.34 3.64
C SER A 182 -23.74 -0.94 4.23
N GLY A 183 -23.83 -0.80 5.56
CA GLY A 183 -23.65 0.47 6.22
C GLY A 183 -22.28 1.10 5.96
N TRP A 184 -21.23 0.29 5.97
CA TRP A 184 -19.89 0.75 5.64
C TRP A 184 -19.73 1.07 4.14
N THR A 185 -20.10 0.17 3.23
CA THR A 185 -19.95 0.39 1.79
C THR A 185 -20.76 1.58 1.28
N SER A 186 -21.99 1.76 1.75
CA SER A 186 -22.85 2.87 1.34
C SER A 186 -22.34 4.24 1.78
N ARG A 187 -21.66 4.31 2.93
CA ARG A 187 -21.03 5.54 3.38
C ARG A 187 -19.74 5.83 2.62
N ARG A 188 -18.88 4.84 2.52
CA ARG A 188 -17.55 4.98 1.92
C ARG A 188 -17.60 5.23 0.40
N PHE A 189 -18.58 4.65 -0.28
CA PHE A 189 -18.74 4.71 -1.73
C PHE A 189 -20.07 5.34 -2.13
N SER A 190 -20.46 6.41 -1.45
CA SER A 190 -21.74 7.11 -1.67
C SER A 190 -21.86 7.75 -3.06
N HIS A 191 -20.77 7.90 -3.79
CA HIS A 191 -20.72 8.44 -5.15
C HIS A 191 -21.07 7.41 -6.23
N LEU A 192 -21.07 6.10 -5.90
CA LEU A 192 -21.42 5.05 -6.85
C LEU A 192 -22.92 5.01 -7.11
N SER A 193 -23.30 4.57 -8.30
CA SER A 193 -24.70 4.28 -8.64
C SER A 193 -25.28 3.18 -7.71
N THR A 194 -26.60 3.11 -7.60
CA THR A 194 -27.28 2.11 -6.77
C THR A 194 -26.89 0.69 -7.16
N GLU A 195 -26.76 0.41 -8.48
CA GLU A 195 -26.39 -0.90 -9.01
C GLU A 195 -24.96 -1.28 -8.66
N GLU A 196 -24.02 -0.35 -8.85
CA GLU A 196 -22.60 -0.55 -8.50
C GLU A 196 -22.42 -0.73 -6.98
N SER A 197 -23.12 0.07 -6.17
CA SER A 197 -23.11 -0.03 -4.71
C SER A 197 -23.61 -1.40 -4.25
N GLN A 198 -24.67 -1.91 -4.85
CA GLN A 198 -25.21 -3.23 -4.52
C GLN A 198 -24.25 -4.36 -4.92
N ALA A 199 -23.61 -4.25 -6.09
CA ALA A 199 -22.61 -5.20 -6.55
C ALA A 199 -21.38 -5.20 -5.61
N LEU A 200 -20.88 -4.02 -5.24
CA LEU A 200 -19.76 -3.84 -4.33
C LEU A 200 -20.10 -4.39 -2.92
N HIS A 201 -21.29 -4.07 -2.40
CA HIS A 201 -21.76 -4.60 -1.13
C HIS A 201 -21.80 -6.13 -1.11
N THR A 202 -22.41 -6.74 -2.13
CA THR A 202 -22.50 -8.19 -2.26
C THR A 202 -21.12 -8.83 -2.34
N TYR A 203 -20.21 -8.23 -3.10
CA TYR A 203 -18.83 -8.67 -3.20
C TYR A 203 -18.10 -8.57 -1.86
N ALA A 204 -18.11 -7.40 -1.22
CA ALA A 204 -17.45 -7.16 0.06
C ALA A 204 -17.94 -8.13 1.14
N TYR A 205 -19.26 -8.27 1.30
CA TYR A 205 -19.83 -9.21 2.25
C TYR A 205 -19.43 -10.66 1.95
N SER A 206 -19.42 -11.06 0.66
CA SER A 206 -19.02 -12.40 0.25
C SER A 206 -17.56 -12.74 0.64
N LEU A 207 -16.70 -11.74 0.75
CA LEU A 207 -15.31 -11.89 1.19
C LEU A 207 -15.18 -11.90 2.71
N MET A 208 -15.78 -10.92 3.38
CA MET A 208 -15.64 -10.70 4.82
C MET A 208 -16.22 -11.84 5.65
N ARG A 209 -17.29 -12.49 5.17
CA ARG A 209 -17.90 -13.64 5.85
C ARG A 209 -17.10 -14.95 5.78
N GLN A 210 -16.11 -15.03 4.88
CA GLN A 210 -15.32 -16.25 4.71
C GLN A 210 -14.35 -16.47 5.88
N LYS A 211 -13.86 -17.70 6.02
CA LYS A 211 -12.82 -18.05 6.99
C LYS A 211 -11.63 -17.09 6.86
N GLY A 212 -11.13 -16.58 7.97
CA GLY A 212 -9.95 -15.75 8.03
C GLY A 212 -8.71 -16.44 7.47
N SER A 213 -7.83 -15.68 6.87
CA SER A 213 -6.60 -16.16 6.25
C SER A 213 -5.55 -15.04 6.24
N GLY A 214 -5.24 -14.44 5.11
CA GLY A 214 -4.22 -13.39 4.96
C GLY A 214 -4.45 -12.13 5.82
N GLU A 215 -5.63 -11.92 6.36
CA GLU A 215 -5.90 -10.83 7.30
C GLU A 215 -5.09 -10.94 8.61
N TYR A 216 -4.73 -12.16 9.00
CA TYR A 216 -3.90 -12.40 10.19
C TYR A 216 -2.42 -12.08 9.99
N VAL A 217 -2.02 -11.75 8.76
CA VAL A 217 -0.68 -11.27 8.43
C VAL A 217 -0.52 -9.78 8.76
N LEU A 218 -1.63 -9.01 8.72
CA LEU A 218 -1.61 -7.55 8.84
C LEU A 218 -0.84 -7.02 10.07
N PRO A 219 -1.05 -7.53 11.30
CA PRO A 219 -0.36 -7.03 12.48
C PRO A 219 1.16 -7.22 12.47
N TYR A 220 1.66 -8.14 11.64
CA TYR A 220 3.10 -8.38 11.48
C TYR A 220 3.75 -7.45 10.47
N VAL A 221 2.99 -6.97 9.49
CA VAL A 221 3.47 -6.06 8.44
C VAL A 221 3.22 -4.61 8.80
N LEU A 222 2.06 -4.31 9.38
CA LEU A 222 1.62 -2.97 9.71
C LEU A 222 1.48 -2.77 11.22
N ALA A 223 1.93 -1.61 11.70
CA ALA A 223 1.50 -1.05 12.96
C ALA A 223 0.12 -0.40 12.79
N PRO A 224 -0.67 -0.24 13.86
CA PRO A 224 -1.84 0.62 13.83
C PRO A 224 -1.48 2.03 13.35
N GLY A 225 -2.27 2.59 12.41
CA GLY A 225 -1.94 3.84 11.72
C GLY A 225 -1.39 3.65 10.30
N ALA A 226 -1.41 2.41 9.80
CA ALA A 226 -0.94 2.06 8.45
C ALA A 226 0.56 2.29 8.21
N PHE A 227 1.34 2.52 9.25
CA PHE A 227 2.80 2.55 9.14
C PHE A 227 3.34 1.12 9.01
N ALA A 228 4.21 0.91 8.03
CA ALA A 228 4.85 -0.39 7.89
C ALA A 228 5.88 -0.61 9.01
N ARG A 229 5.92 -1.83 9.55
CA ARG A 229 6.97 -2.24 10.50
C ARG A 229 8.35 -2.34 9.82
N SER A 230 8.37 -2.48 8.48
CA SER A 230 9.54 -2.35 7.64
C SER A 230 9.26 -1.29 6.55
N PRO A 231 9.46 0.01 6.81
CA PRO A 231 9.08 1.10 5.93
C PRO A 231 9.73 0.99 4.55
N LEU A 232 8.93 1.23 3.50
CA LEU A 232 9.40 1.11 2.12
C LEU A 232 10.49 2.13 1.81
N ILE A 233 10.45 3.31 2.39
CA ILE A 233 11.45 4.37 2.16
C ILE A 233 12.87 3.90 2.50
N ARG A 234 13.05 2.94 3.41
CA ARG A 234 14.37 2.40 3.77
C ARG A 234 14.94 1.48 2.73
N ARG A 235 14.10 0.81 1.94
CA ARG A 235 14.50 -0.27 1.03
C ARG A 235 14.11 -0.05 -0.44
N ILE A 236 13.33 0.99 -0.75
CA ILE A 236 12.83 1.26 -2.10
C ILE A 236 13.95 1.49 -3.12
N ALA A 237 15.08 2.07 -2.71
CA ALA A 237 16.23 2.30 -3.56
C ALA A 237 16.82 1.00 -4.19
N GLY A 238 16.59 -0.15 -3.53
CA GLY A 238 17.02 -1.46 -4.02
C GLY A 238 16.13 -2.05 -5.11
N VAL A 239 14.96 -1.48 -5.38
CA VAL A 239 14.03 -2.01 -6.39
C VAL A 239 14.59 -1.82 -7.79
N GLY A 240 14.64 -2.92 -8.57
CA GLY A 240 15.24 -2.93 -9.90
C GLY A 240 16.77 -2.84 -9.90
N ARG A 241 17.41 -3.06 -8.74
CA ARG A 241 18.88 -2.97 -8.57
C ARG A 241 19.48 -4.21 -7.88
N GLN A 242 18.71 -5.27 -7.76
CA GLN A 242 19.13 -6.51 -7.11
C GLN A 242 20.06 -7.34 -8.00
N LEU A 243 20.84 -8.22 -7.37
CA LEU A 243 21.57 -9.26 -8.08
C LEU A 243 20.58 -10.24 -8.70
N LEU A 244 20.78 -10.56 -9.97
CA LEU A 244 20.00 -11.61 -10.63
C LEU A 244 20.46 -12.98 -10.14
N PRO A 245 19.55 -13.96 -10.02
CA PRO A 245 19.94 -15.32 -9.71
C PRO A 245 20.93 -15.82 -10.76
N PRO A 246 21.96 -16.59 -10.36
CA PRO A 246 22.94 -17.13 -11.30
C PRO A 246 22.22 -17.96 -12.37
N VAL A 247 22.51 -17.66 -13.62
CA VAL A 247 22.05 -18.47 -14.75
C VAL A 247 22.69 -19.85 -14.59
N ASP A 248 21.87 -20.91 -14.61
CA ASP A 248 22.29 -22.28 -14.44
C ASP A 248 23.40 -22.61 -15.44
N SER A 249 24.67 -22.56 -14.96
CA SER A 249 25.88 -22.68 -15.78
C SER A 249 26.10 -24.08 -16.38
N SER A 250 25.16 -25.00 -16.16
CA SER A 250 25.15 -26.31 -16.82
C SER A 250 24.88 -26.25 -18.34
N LYS A 251 24.50 -25.07 -18.87
CA LYS A 251 24.15 -24.87 -20.28
C LYS A 251 25.06 -23.92 -21.06
N VAL A 252 26.07 -23.31 -20.43
CA VAL A 252 26.98 -22.36 -21.11
C VAL A 252 28.42 -22.70 -20.75
N ASN A 253 29.18 -23.10 -21.76
CA ASN A 253 30.60 -23.47 -21.62
C ASN A 253 31.44 -22.31 -21.05
N GLY A 254 31.93 -22.44 -19.81
CA GLY A 254 33.25 -21.95 -19.39
C GLY A 254 33.47 -20.46 -19.22
N VAL A 255 32.40 -19.59 -19.21
CA VAL A 255 32.57 -18.18 -18.92
C VAL A 255 32.22 -17.95 -17.45
N SER A 256 33.19 -17.41 -16.71
CA SER A 256 32.98 -16.92 -15.34
C SER A 256 31.75 -16.01 -15.31
N SER A 257 30.69 -16.40 -14.61
CA SER A 257 29.46 -15.59 -14.47
C SER A 257 29.80 -14.34 -13.66
N SER A 258 30.04 -13.22 -14.36
CA SER A 258 30.01 -11.90 -13.69
C SER A 258 28.67 -11.76 -12.99
N GLU A 259 28.67 -11.32 -11.72
CA GLU A 259 27.46 -11.03 -10.98
C GLU A 259 26.61 -10.02 -11.76
N GLN A 260 25.55 -10.51 -12.40
CA GLN A 260 24.66 -9.66 -13.18
C GLN A 260 23.62 -9.01 -12.27
N ARG A 261 23.45 -7.70 -12.38
CA ARG A 261 22.43 -6.93 -11.64
C ARG A 261 21.29 -6.50 -12.56
N GLU A 262 20.14 -6.20 -11.96
CA GLU A 262 19.06 -5.53 -12.66
C GLU A 262 19.52 -4.16 -13.16
N ARG A 263 19.01 -3.76 -14.33
CA ARG A 263 19.33 -2.48 -15.00
C ARG A 263 18.31 -1.39 -14.72
N GLY A 264 17.62 -1.47 -13.58
CA GLY A 264 16.52 -0.61 -13.22
C GLY A 264 15.19 -1.06 -13.83
N ILE A 265 14.11 -0.60 -13.22
CA ILE A 265 12.75 -0.74 -13.75
C ILE A 265 12.01 0.60 -13.58
N PRO A 266 11.04 0.93 -14.45
CA PRO A 266 10.17 2.08 -14.23
C PRO A 266 9.24 1.83 -13.02
N ILE A 267 9.17 2.82 -12.11
CA ILE A 267 8.32 2.78 -10.93
C ILE A 267 7.36 3.97 -10.98
N VAL A 268 6.07 3.71 -10.89
CA VAL A 268 5.02 4.73 -10.94
C VAL A 268 4.20 4.67 -9.66
N PHE A 269 4.21 5.76 -8.90
CA PHE A 269 3.31 5.95 -7.77
C PHE A 269 2.07 6.71 -8.26
N ILE A 270 0.89 6.24 -7.87
CA ILE A 270 -0.39 6.88 -8.21
C ILE A 270 -1.16 7.08 -6.91
N TYR A 271 -1.50 8.34 -6.59
CA TYR A 271 -2.30 8.68 -5.42
C TYR A 271 -3.55 9.44 -5.83
N GLY A 272 -4.58 9.39 -5.02
CA GLY A 272 -5.72 10.30 -5.13
C GLY A 272 -5.38 11.67 -4.56
N GLU A 273 -6.02 12.72 -5.10
CA GLU A 273 -5.90 14.09 -4.58
C GLU A 273 -6.32 14.19 -3.10
N ASN A 274 -7.34 13.40 -2.71
CA ASN A 274 -7.88 13.32 -1.36
C ASN A 274 -7.50 11.99 -0.69
N ASP A 275 -6.35 11.45 -1.03
CA ASP A 275 -5.86 10.21 -0.42
C ASP A 275 -5.42 10.46 1.02
N TRP A 276 -5.83 9.61 1.93
CA TRP A 276 -5.37 9.65 3.32
C TRP A 276 -3.97 9.04 3.52
N MET A 277 -3.42 8.36 2.49
CA MET A 277 -2.03 7.95 2.47
C MET A 277 -1.11 9.17 2.36
N ASP A 278 0.08 9.05 2.94
CA ASP A 278 1.08 10.12 2.89
C ASP A 278 1.68 10.26 1.48
N VAL A 279 1.08 11.14 0.68
CA VAL A 279 1.55 11.46 -0.67
C VAL A 279 2.96 12.07 -0.64
N ALA A 280 3.32 12.81 0.42
CA ALA A 280 4.67 13.34 0.59
C ALA A 280 5.70 12.22 0.72
N GLY A 281 5.35 11.11 1.37
CA GLY A 281 6.17 9.90 1.40
C GLY A 281 6.40 9.32 -0.01
N GLY A 282 5.39 9.40 -0.89
CA GLY A 282 5.54 9.02 -2.30
C GLY A 282 6.56 9.87 -3.05
N PHE A 283 6.52 11.19 -2.90
CA PHE A 283 7.51 12.10 -3.48
C PHE A 283 8.91 11.89 -2.89
N ALA A 284 9.02 11.63 -1.59
CA ALA A 284 10.30 11.29 -0.96
C ALA A 284 10.88 9.98 -1.52
N ALA A 285 10.04 8.98 -1.78
CA ALA A 285 10.46 7.73 -2.41
C ALA A 285 10.90 7.94 -3.87
N GLU A 286 10.18 8.75 -4.64
CA GLU A 286 10.56 9.15 -6.01
C GLU A 286 11.94 9.82 -6.01
N GLN A 287 12.15 10.78 -5.12
CA GLN A 287 13.42 11.49 -5.01
C GLN A 287 14.57 10.53 -4.67
N LYS A 288 14.36 9.65 -3.69
CA LYS A 288 15.35 8.65 -3.29
C LYS A 288 15.72 7.67 -4.42
N LEU A 289 14.73 7.29 -5.23
CA LEU A 289 14.98 6.44 -6.41
C LEU A 289 15.78 7.18 -7.49
N LYS A 290 15.52 8.46 -7.72
CA LYS A 290 16.29 9.30 -8.64
C LYS A 290 17.73 9.48 -8.17
N GLU A 291 17.94 9.80 -6.91
CA GLU A 291 19.27 9.94 -6.30
C GLU A 291 20.08 8.66 -6.39
N GLU A 292 19.46 7.52 -6.11
CA GLU A 292 20.13 6.22 -6.24
C GLU A 292 20.49 5.90 -7.69
N ARG A 293 19.60 6.20 -8.63
CA ARG A 293 19.87 6.06 -10.06
C ARG A 293 21.08 6.92 -10.48
N GLU A 294 21.10 8.21 -10.10
CA GLU A 294 22.21 9.12 -10.39
C GLU A 294 23.52 8.61 -9.78
N ARG A 295 23.48 8.11 -8.54
CA ARG A 295 24.63 7.55 -7.85
C ARG A 295 25.21 6.31 -8.58
N ILE A 296 24.35 5.48 -9.15
CA ILE A 296 24.76 4.29 -9.91
C ILE A 296 25.34 4.74 -11.26
N LEU A 297 24.64 5.59 -12.00
CA LEU A 297 25.03 6.07 -13.33
C LEU A 297 26.32 6.89 -13.31
N ALA A 298 26.63 7.60 -12.23
CA ALA A 298 27.89 8.32 -12.08
C ALA A 298 29.13 7.41 -12.07
N LYS A 299 28.95 6.10 -11.83
CA LYS A 299 30.03 5.09 -11.83
C LYS A 299 29.92 4.08 -12.95
N ALA A 300 28.85 4.17 -13.74
CA ALA A 300 28.54 3.22 -14.79
C ALA A 300 29.39 3.48 -16.06
N SER A 301 29.67 2.42 -16.82
CA SER A 301 30.18 2.54 -18.18
C SER A 301 29.14 3.14 -19.12
N LEU A 302 29.57 3.57 -20.32
CA LEU A 302 28.65 4.08 -21.35
C LEU A 302 27.60 3.03 -21.76
N GLU A 303 27.99 1.76 -21.77
CA GLU A 303 27.11 0.63 -22.07
C GLU A 303 26.04 0.49 -20.98
N GLU A 304 26.45 0.37 -19.71
CA GLU A 304 25.53 0.29 -18.55
C GLU A 304 24.60 1.50 -18.47
N TRP A 305 25.11 2.69 -18.82
CA TRP A 305 24.31 3.92 -18.86
C TRP A 305 23.20 3.83 -19.93
N SER A 306 23.54 3.32 -21.13
CA SER A 306 22.59 3.19 -22.24
C SER A 306 21.51 2.12 -22.00
N GLU A 307 21.81 1.15 -21.16
CA GLU A 307 20.90 0.05 -20.84
C GLU A 307 20.03 0.28 -19.60
N ASP A 308 20.28 1.37 -18.86
CA ASP A 308 19.54 1.67 -17.64
C ASP A 308 18.08 2.05 -17.97
N GLN A 309 17.14 1.29 -17.41
CA GLN A 309 15.69 1.46 -17.57
C GLN A 309 15.03 2.08 -16.33
N GLY A 310 15.80 2.40 -15.30
CA GLY A 310 15.30 2.93 -14.04
C GLY A 310 14.66 4.31 -14.21
N SER A 311 13.44 4.44 -13.73
CA SER A 311 12.76 5.74 -13.62
C SER A 311 11.78 5.72 -12.46
N ALA A 312 11.46 6.90 -11.92
CA ALA A 312 10.44 7.03 -10.89
C ALA A 312 9.60 8.29 -11.13
N LYS A 313 8.29 8.19 -10.91
CA LYS A 313 7.37 9.33 -10.97
C LYS A 313 6.17 9.15 -10.05
N VAL A 314 5.64 10.26 -9.54
CA VAL A 314 4.39 10.34 -8.78
C VAL A 314 3.32 11.00 -9.64
N LEU A 315 2.14 10.41 -9.70
CA LEU A 315 0.97 10.90 -10.41
C LEU A 315 -0.20 11.05 -9.44
N ILE A 316 -0.96 12.13 -9.59
CA ILE A 316 -2.13 12.41 -8.74
C ILE A 316 -3.39 12.34 -9.58
N VAL A 317 -4.34 11.49 -9.17
CA VAL A 317 -5.68 11.37 -9.75
C VAL A 317 -6.60 12.37 -9.04
N ARG A 318 -7.14 13.31 -9.80
CA ARG A 318 -7.97 14.39 -9.25
C ARG A 318 -9.29 13.86 -8.69
N LYS A 319 -9.77 14.50 -7.62
CA LYS A 319 -11.04 14.17 -6.95
C LYS A 319 -11.16 12.72 -6.47
N ALA A 320 -10.08 11.95 -6.51
CA ALA A 320 -10.05 10.59 -6.01
C ALA A 320 -9.48 10.55 -4.59
N GLY A 321 -10.01 9.64 -3.79
CA GLY A 321 -9.45 9.24 -2.49
C GLY A 321 -8.55 8.02 -2.63
N HIS A 322 -8.48 7.21 -1.57
CA HIS A 322 -7.62 6.04 -1.50
C HIS A 322 -7.92 4.96 -2.57
N HIS A 323 -9.18 4.80 -2.95
CA HIS A 323 -9.59 3.85 -3.98
C HIS A 323 -9.59 4.51 -5.36
N VAL A 324 -8.42 4.98 -5.80
CA VAL A 324 -8.22 5.77 -7.03
C VAL A 324 -8.90 5.19 -8.28
N TYR A 325 -8.99 3.85 -8.36
CA TYR A 325 -9.61 3.13 -9.47
C TYR A 325 -11.15 3.06 -9.39
N LEU A 326 -11.75 3.46 -8.26
CA LEU A 326 -13.21 3.62 -8.08
C LEU A 326 -13.60 5.09 -8.08
N ASP A 327 -12.89 5.90 -7.30
CA ASP A 327 -13.23 7.30 -7.07
C ASP A 327 -12.93 8.15 -8.31
N GLY A 328 -11.81 7.89 -9.01
CA GLY A 328 -11.34 8.61 -10.21
C GLY A 328 -11.03 7.67 -11.38
N TRP A 329 -11.91 6.69 -11.63
CA TRP A 329 -11.65 5.58 -12.55
C TRP A 329 -11.31 6.02 -13.99
N GLU A 330 -11.89 7.12 -14.48
CA GLU A 330 -11.63 7.62 -15.84
C GLU A 330 -10.17 8.08 -16.00
N GLU A 331 -9.71 8.94 -15.07
CA GLU A 331 -8.34 9.46 -15.07
C GLU A 331 -7.35 8.34 -14.73
N PHE A 332 -7.66 7.49 -13.75
CA PHE A 332 -6.86 6.32 -13.43
C PHE A 332 -6.67 5.40 -14.63
N ASN A 333 -7.74 5.07 -15.34
CA ASN A 333 -7.67 4.22 -16.54
C ASN A 333 -6.89 4.89 -17.68
N LYS A 334 -6.97 6.22 -17.82
CA LYS A 334 -6.17 6.97 -18.80
C LYS A 334 -4.67 6.87 -18.46
N VAL A 335 -4.30 7.08 -17.22
CA VAL A 335 -2.94 6.91 -16.71
C VAL A 335 -2.45 5.48 -16.97
N MET A 336 -3.23 4.48 -16.59
CA MET A 336 -2.84 3.07 -16.75
C MET A 336 -2.64 2.68 -18.23
N ARG A 337 -3.48 3.17 -19.14
CA ARG A 337 -3.29 2.92 -20.58
C ARG A 337 -1.97 3.51 -21.08
N ALA A 338 -1.64 4.73 -20.69
CA ALA A 338 -0.39 5.36 -21.07
C ALA A 338 0.83 4.58 -20.53
N GLU A 339 0.78 4.14 -19.26
CA GLU A 339 1.87 3.38 -18.64
C GLU A 339 2.06 1.99 -19.27
N LEU A 340 0.98 1.33 -19.69
CA LEU A 340 1.05 0.02 -20.34
C LEU A 340 1.54 0.14 -21.80
N GLN A 341 1.15 1.21 -22.53
CA GLN A 341 1.65 1.48 -23.88
C GLN A 341 3.15 1.78 -23.86
N ASP A 342 3.62 2.61 -22.93
CA ASP A 342 5.02 2.90 -22.72
C ASP A 342 5.85 1.61 -22.50
N THR A 343 5.35 0.70 -21.67
CA THR A 343 6.00 -0.59 -21.42
C THR A 343 6.05 -1.49 -22.67
N SER A 344 5.06 -1.39 -23.57
CA SER A 344 5.03 -2.16 -24.81
C SER A 344 6.01 -1.65 -25.84
N ASN A 345 6.25 -0.34 -25.87
CA ASN A 345 7.18 0.32 -26.81
C ASN A 345 8.66 0.18 -26.39
N SER A 346 8.89 -0.16 -25.10
CA SER A 346 10.24 -0.33 -24.55
C SER A 346 10.78 -1.76 -24.68
N ARG A 347 10.04 -2.64 -25.32
CA ARG A 347 10.44 -4.03 -25.66
C ARG A 347 10.92 -4.12 -27.10
#